data_b4c4d4f5558ea6749abb0e96d2cfde56
#
_entry.id   b4c4d4f5558ea6749abb0e96d2cfde56
#
_cell.length_a   1.000
_cell.length_b   1.000
_cell.length_c   1.000
_cell.angle_alpha   90.00
_cell.angle_beta   90.00
_cell.angle_gamma   90.00
#
_symmetry.space_group_name_H-M   'P 1'
#
loop_
_entity.id
_entity.type
_entity.pdbx_description
1 polymer ?
#
loop_
_entity_poly.entity_id
_entity_poly.type
_entity_poly.pdbx_seq_one_letter_code
_entity_poly.pdbx_strand_id
1 'polypeptide(L)'
;MKITIEYSAQIRRALGVSEETIDLENSQNLHDLVLYLAEKHGQLFKDLILDMEGNLSRMILASVNGVQVQGRTSSADLKDGDLVNLMSPISGG
;
A
#
# COMPACT_ATOMS: atom_id res chain seq x y z
N MET A 1 0.67 6.45 -15.11
CA MET A 1 0.56 7.44 -14.02
C MET A 1 1.58 7.15 -12.94
N LYS A 2 2.12 8.17 -12.38
CA LYS A 2 3.13 8.04 -11.34
C LYS A 2 2.48 8.13 -9.97
N ILE A 3 2.78 7.16 -9.13
CA ILE A 3 2.24 7.09 -7.77
C ILE A 3 3.41 7.00 -6.82
N THR A 4 3.41 7.84 -5.79
CA THR A 4 4.41 7.77 -4.74
C THR A 4 3.81 7.03 -3.56
N ILE A 5 4.55 6.06 -3.04
CA ILE A 5 4.11 5.28 -1.90
C ILE A 5 5.05 5.58 -0.74
N GLU A 6 4.48 5.94 0.40
CA GLU A 6 5.24 6.10 1.64
C GLU A 6 4.91 4.95 2.57
N TYR A 7 5.94 4.39 3.15
CA TYR A 7 5.79 3.33 4.13
C TYR A 7 6.14 3.86 5.52
N SER A 8 5.34 3.51 6.49
CA SER A 8 5.53 4.01 7.86
C SER A 8 5.66 2.88 8.86
N ALA A 9 6.31 3.18 9.98
CA ALA A 9 6.42 2.27 11.12
C ALA A 9 7.05 0.93 10.74
N GLN A 10 6.40 -0.17 11.08
CA GLN A 10 6.97 -1.50 10.88
C GLN A 10 7.13 -1.88 9.41
N ILE A 11 6.27 -1.35 8.56
CA ILE A 11 6.37 -1.65 7.13
C ILE A 11 7.69 -1.11 6.59
N ARG A 12 7.99 0.13 6.92
CA ARG A 12 9.25 0.75 6.49
C ARG A 12 10.44 -0.04 7.00
N ARG A 13 10.36 -0.46 8.24
CA ARG A 13 11.45 -1.21 8.85
C ARG A 13 11.66 -2.55 8.16
N ALA A 14 10.58 -3.23 7.87
CA ALA A 14 10.65 -4.55 7.26
C ALA A 14 11.09 -4.52 5.81
N LEU A 15 10.61 -3.55 5.05
CA LEU A 15 10.96 -3.44 3.64
C LEU A 15 12.30 -2.76 3.40
N GLY A 16 12.77 -2.00 4.37
CA GLY A 16 14.00 -1.24 4.21
C GLY A 16 13.88 -0.05 3.29
N VAL A 17 12.65 0.35 3.00
CA VAL A 17 12.36 1.45 2.09
C VAL A 17 11.34 2.36 2.76
N SER A 18 11.60 3.66 2.77
CA SER A 18 10.66 4.61 3.35
C SER A 18 9.67 5.13 2.32
N GLU A 19 10.07 5.14 1.06
CA GLU A 19 9.27 5.75 0.01
C GLU A 19 9.73 5.23 -1.34
N GLU A 20 8.81 5.10 -2.26
CA GLU A 20 9.16 4.77 -3.63
C GLU A 20 8.12 5.32 -4.58
N THR A 21 8.53 5.60 -5.81
CA THR A 21 7.63 6.06 -6.86
C THR A 21 7.57 4.99 -7.93
N ILE A 22 6.37 4.64 -8.33
CA ILE A 22 6.17 3.63 -9.37
C ILE A 22 5.32 4.22 -10.47
N ASP A 23 5.38 3.59 -11.62
CA ASP A 23 4.59 3.99 -12.78
C ASP A 23 3.56 2.90 -13.05
N LEU A 24 2.30 3.22 -12.83
CA LEU A 24 1.19 2.32 -13.08
C LEU A 24 0.47 2.72 -14.36
N GLU A 25 -0.21 1.77 -14.94
CA GLU A 25 -1.09 2.08 -16.05
C GLU A 25 -2.25 2.94 -15.56
N ASN A 26 -2.84 3.69 -16.47
CA ASN A 26 -4.00 4.52 -16.12
C ASN A 26 -5.19 3.66 -15.73
N SER A 27 -6.10 4.26 -14.99
CA SER A 27 -7.35 3.62 -14.58
C SER A 27 -7.16 2.47 -13.61
N GLN A 28 -6.15 2.59 -12.74
CA GLN A 28 -5.95 1.59 -11.70
C GLN A 28 -6.40 2.13 -10.35
N ASN A 29 -6.65 1.22 -9.42
CA ASN A 29 -7.11 1.59 -8.08
C ASN A 29 -6.09 1.12 -7.04
N LEU A 30 -6.40 1.40 -5.77
CA LEU A 30 -5.49 1.06 -4.69
C LEU A 30 -5.24 -0.44 -4.61
N HIS A 31 -6.25 -1.25 -4.87
CA HIS A 31 -6.07 -2.70 -4.86
C HIS A 31 -5.05 -3.13 -5.91
N ASP A 32 -5.14 -2.56 -7.11
CA ASP A 32 -4.19 -2.85 -8.17
C ASP A 32 -2.77 -2.46 -7.78
N LEU A 33 -2.63 -1.31 -7.11
CA LEU A 33 -1.34 -0.86 -6.61
C LEU A 33 -0.76 -1.85 -5.61
N VAL A 34 -1.57 -2.31 -4.67
CA VAL A 34 -1.12 -3.23 -3.64
C VAL A 34 -0.65 -4.54 -4.27
N LEU A 35 -1.38 -5.04 -5.26
CA LEU A 35 -0.97 -6.24 -5.97
C LEU A 35 0.33 -6.04 -6.73
N TYR A 36 0.51 -4.88 -7.34
CA TYR A 36 1.75 -4.56 -8.01
C TYR A 36 2.93 -4.58 -7.04
N LEU A 37 2.75 -3.96 -5.88
CA LEU A 37 3.79 -3.92 -4.87
C LEU A 37 4.09 -5.31 -4.31
N ALA A 38 3.07 -6.15 -4.20
CA ALA A 38 3.26 -7.51 -3.73
C ALA A 38 4.14 -8.31 -4.69
N GLU A 39 3.94 -8.12 -5.98
CA GLU A 39 4.79 -8.77 -6.98
C GLU A 39 6.21 -8.23 -6.92
N LYS A 40 6.35 -6.92 -6.75
CA LYS A 40 7.66 -6.29 -6.74
C LYS A 40 8.50 -6.69 -5.54
N HIS A 41 7.89 -6.70 -4.36
CA HIS A 41 8.63 -6.91 -3.11
C HIS A 41 8.63 -8.37 -2.65
N GLY A 42 7.71 -9.18 -3.17
CA GLY A 42 7.71 -10.61 -2.88
C GLY A 42 7.01 -11.00 -1.60
N GLN A 43 7.42 -12.15 -1.06
CA GLN A 43 6.69 -12.78 0.03
C GLN A 43 6.64 -11.95 1.30
N LEU A 44 7.70 -11.21 1.60
CA LEU A 44 7.71 -10.37 2.79
C LEU A 44 6.60 -9.33 2.75
N PHE A 45 6.43 -8.70 1.61
CA PHE A 45 5.36 -7.72 1.44
C PHE A 45 3.99 -8.39 1.57
N LYS A 46 3.85 -9.54 0.94
CA LYS A 46 2.57 -10.27 0.98
C LYS A 46 2.19 -10.62 2.42
N ASP A 47 3.16 -11.08 3.19
CA ASP A 47 2.91 -11.48 4.57
C ASP A 47 2.54 -10.30 5.46
N LEU A 48 3.12 -9.14 5.19
CA LEU A 48 2.87 -7.95 6.01
C LEU A 48 1.60 -7.21 5.62
N ILE A 49 1.32 -7.14 4.33
CA ILE A 49 0.35 -6.18 3.80
C ILE A 49 -0.96 -6.85 3.39
N LEU A 50 -0.88 -8.07 2.92
CA LEU A 50 -2.06 -8.77 2.42
C LEU A 50 -2.58 -9.77 3.44
N ASP A 51 -3.90 -9.99 3.42
CA ASP A 51 -4.49 -11.07 4.18
C ASP A 51 -4.48 -12.35 3.33
N MET A 52 -5.06 -13.41 3.86
CA MET A 52 -5.01 -14.71 3.20
C MET A 52 -5.82 -14.74 1.91
N GLU A 53 -6.69 -13.78 1.73
CA GLU A 53 -7.53 -13.69 0.53
C GLU A 53 -6.94 -12.77 -0.52
N GLY A 54 -5.76 -12.23 -0.27
CA GLY A 54 -5.12 -11.34 -1.21
C GLY A 54 -5.58 -9.90 -1.14
N ASN A 55 -6.32 -9.55 -0.12
CA ASN A 55 -6.78 -8.18 0.10
C ASN A 55 -5.88 -7.49 1.11
N LEU A 56 -6.00 -6.17 1.16
CA LEU A 56 -5.26 -5.38 2.14
C LEU A 56 -5.64 -5.85 3.55
N SER A 57 -4.64 -6.15 4.34
CA SER A 57 -4.85 -6.63 5.70
C SER A 57 -5.55 -5.57 6.55
N ARG A 58 -6.39 -6.02 7.47
CA ARG A 58 -7.05 -5.12 8.43
C ARG A 58 -6.07 -4.42 9.34
N MET A 59 -4.87 -4.95 9.46
CA MET A 59 -3.84 -4.36 10.30
C MET A 59 -3.13 -3.21 9.62
N ILE A 60 -3.45 -2.94 8.37
CA ILE A 60 -2.80 -1.90 7.59
C ILE A 60 -3.77 -0.76 7.36
N LEU A 61 -3.31 0.44 7.65
CA LEU A 61 -4.06 1.65 7.32
C LEU A 61 -3.48 2.23 6.04
N ALA A 62 -4.35 2.56 5.13
CA ALA A 62 -3.96 3.15 3.87
C ALA A 62 -4.62 4.51 3.72
N SER A 63 -3.88 5.46 3.20
CA SER A 63 -4.45 6.76 2.86
C SER A 63 -4.01 7.15 1.47
N VAL A 64 -4.83 7.96 0.81
CA VAL A 64 -4.52 8.52 -0.50
C VAL A 64 -4.61 10.03 -0.36
N ASN A 65 -3.51 10.71 -0.58
CA ASN A 65 -3.41 12.17 -0.43
C ASN A 65 -3.92 12.64 0.93
N GLY A 66 -3.59 11.88 1.98
CA GLY A 66 -3.94 12.25 3.35
C GLY A 66 -5.33 11.83 3.79
N VAL A 67 -6.11 11.21 2.91
CA VAL A 67 -7.46 10.76 3.25
C VAL A 67 -7.45 9.25 3.45
N GLN A 68 -7.85 8.80 4.62
CA GLN A 68 -7.85 7.38 4.93
C GLN A 68 -8.87 6.65 4.07
N VAL A 69 -8.44 5.53 3.50
CA VAL A 69 -9.32 4.70 2.68
C VAL A 69 -10.08 3.75 3.58
N GLN A 70 -11.38 3.68 3.38
CA GLN A 70 -12.24 2.81 4.16
C GLN A 70 -12.34 1.43 3.52
N GLY A 71 -12.41 0.41 4.37
CA GLY A 71 -12.62 -0.95 3.90
C GLY A 71 -11.32 -1.66 3.52
N ARG A 72 -11.41 -2.98 3.47
CA ARG A 72 -10.25 -3.85 3.21
C ARG A 72 -9.92 -3.98 1.74
N THR A 73 -10.93 -3.97 0.91
CA THR A 73 -10.72 -3.99 -0.53
C THR A 73 -11.00 -2.59 -1.03
N SER A 74 -9.95 -1.92 -1.36
CA SER A 74 -10.14 -0.56 -1.77
C SER A 74 -10.36 -0.47 -3.26
N SER A 75 -11.46 0.13 -3.62
CA SER A 75 -11.73 0.47 -5.01
C SER A 75 -11.43 1.94 -5.25
N ALA A 76 -10.70 2.58 -4.34
CA ALA A 76 -10.34 3.98 -4.50
C ALA A 76 -9.51 4.15 -5.76
N ASP A 77 -9.99 4.95 -6.69
CA ASP A 77 -9.29 5.21 -7.94
C ASP A 77 -8.06 6.06 -7.68
N LEU A 78 -6.99 5.73 -8.37
CA LEU A 78 -5.75 6.48 -8.27
C LEU A 78 -5.59 7.37 -9.50
N LYS A 79 -4.91 8.48 -9.29
CA LYS A 79 -4.63 9.46 -10.33
C LYS A 79 -3.15 9.75 -10.38
N ASP A 80 -2.68 10.23 -11.51
CA ASP A 80 -1.29 10.61 -11.65
C ASP A 80 -0.91 11.63 -10.57
N GLY A 81 0.20 11.36 -9.92
CA GLY A 81 0.72 12.25 -8.87
C GLY A 81 0.20 11.95 -7.47
N ASP A 82 -0.66 10.95 -7.31
CA ASP A 82 -1.19 10.62 -5.99
C ASP A 82 -0.10 10.12 -5.04
N LEU A 83 -0.30 10.41 -3.76
CA LEU A 83 0.56 9.94 -2.68
C LEU A 83 -0.23 8.94 -1.86
N VAL A 84 0.28 7.72 -1.78
CA VAL A 84 -0.33 6.65 -1.00
C VAL A 84 0.55 6.38 0.20
N ASN A 85 -0.05 6.36 1.38
CA ASN A 85 0.68 6.00 2.60
C ASN A 85 0.13 4.66 3.11
N LEU A 86 1.04 3.74 3.39
CA LEU A 86 0.71 2.47 4.01
C LEU A 86 1.37 2.43 5.37
N MET A 87 0.56 2.19 6.40
CA MET A 87 1.03 2.24 7.77
C MET A 87 0.51 1.06 8.56
N SER A 88 1.40 0.45 9.32
CA SER A 88 1.02 -0.52 10.33
C SER A 88 0.85 0.26 11.64
N PRO A 89 -0.37 0.35 12.16
CA PRO A 89 -0.62 1.25 13.30
C PRO A 89 -0.05 0.74 14.61
N ILE A 90 0.24 -0.52 14.70
CA ILE A 90 0.64 -1.10 15.96
C ILE A 90 2.08 -1.49 15.95
N SER A 91 2.78 -0.97 16.87
CA SER A 91 4.14 -1.34 17.10
C SER A 91 4.16 -2.46 18.10
N GLY A 92 4.04 -3.65 17.65
CA GLY A 92 4.25 -4.78 18.51
C GLY A 92 3.48 -4.76 19.81
N GLY A 93 2.55 -4.02 19.76
CA GLY A 93 1.66 -3.82 21.01
C GLY A 93 1.40 -4.20 21.27
#